data_f391601b566708bd3f6e17d63584b391
#
_entry.id   f391601b566708bd3f6e17d63584b391
#
_cell.length_a   1.000
_cell.length_b   1.000
_cell.length_c   1.000
_cell.angle_alpha   90.00
_cell.angle_beta   90.00
_cell.angle_gamma   90.00
#
_symmetry.space_group_name_H-M   'P 1'
#
loop_
_entity.id
_entity.type
_entity.pdbx_description
1 polymer ?
#
loop_
_entity_poly.entity_id
_entity_poly.type
_entity_poly.pdbx_seq_one_letter_code
_entity_poly.pdbx_strand_id
1 'polypeptide(L)'
;MNTKTIGILGVALVALAGITALTLNHRDKSVQSAETHTKLFPNLAASLKDAAKVVVNKKAGEFTLERKGSGWGLAEKNGYAVEAEPVRKLLLALSEMETVEAKTQSKELYSQLGVEDVDGDAAKSALVTVQDGAGKELARLIVGKNY
;
A
#
# COMPACT_ATOMS: atom_id res chain seq x y z
N MET A 1 2.83 -25.50 -58.81
CA MET A 1 2.46 -25.32 -57.37
C MET A 1 0.95 -25.53 -57.28
N ASN A 2 0.48 -26.54 -56.52
CA ASN A 2 -0.93 -26.94 -56.48
C ASN A 2 -1.77 -25.93 -55.70
N THR A 3 -2.96 -25.60 -56.20
CA THR A 3 -3.91 -24.64 -55.60
C THR A 3 -4.27 -25.02 -54.13
N LYS A 4 -4.22 -26.31 -53.80
CA LYS A 4 -4.39 -26.81 -52.41
C LYS A 4 -3.27 -26.41 -51.47
N THR A 5 -2.02 -26.32 -51.95
CA THR A 5 -0.84 -25.94 -51.15
C THR A 5 -0.86 -24.45 -50.84
N ILE A 6 -1.35 -23.63 -51.78
CA ILE A 6 -1.52 -22.17 -51.58
C ILE A 6 -2.60 -21.87 -50.52
N GLY A 7 -3.71 -22.67 -50.54
CA GLY A 7 -4.78 -22.53 -49.55
C GLY A 7 -4.32 -22.87 -48.11
N ILE A 8 -3.53 -23.94 -47.95
CA ILE A 8 -2.99 -24.34 -46.64
C ILE A 8 -1.99 -23.31 -46.11
N LEU A 9 -1.14 -22.74 -46.94
CA LEU A 9 -0.20 -21.68 -46.58
C LEU A 9 -0.93 -20.38 -46.14
N GLY A 10 -2.03 -20.02 -46.83
CA GLY A 10 -2.85 -18.86 -46.47
C GLY A 10 -3.50 -19.03 -45.10
N VAL A 11 -4.07 -20.18 -44.80
CA VAL A 11 -4.69 -20.47 -43.49
C VAL A 11 -3.64 -20.44 -42.34
N ALA A 12 -2.45 -21.00 -42.59
CA ALA A 12 -1.37 -20.99 -41.61
C ALA A 12 -0.87 -19.55 -41.29
N LEU A 13 -0.80 -18.67 -42.29
CA LEU A 13 -0.41 -17.27 -42.11
C LEU A 13 -1.44 -16.48 -41.32
N VAL A 14 -2.72 -16.70 -41.55
CA VAL A 14 -3.81 -16.04 -40.78
C VAL A 14 -3.83 -16.52 -39.33
N ALA A 15 -3.60 -17.81 -39.09
CA ALA A 15 -3.52 -18.37 -37.74
C ALA A 15 -2.33 -17.81 -36.95
N LEU A 16 -1.15 -17.68 -37.58
CA LEU A 16 0.03 -17.05 -36.96
C LEU A 16 -0.18 -15.56 -36.65
N ALA A 17 -0.82 -14.80 -37.52
CA ALA A 17 -1.15 -13.41 -37.28
C ALA A 17 -2.18 -13.23 -36.15
N GLY A 18 -3.16 -14.16 -36.06
CA GLY A 18 -4.14 -14.16 -34.94
C GLY A 18 -3.51 -14.45 -33.59
N ILE A 19 -2.56 -15.38 -33.52
CA ILE A 19 -1.87 -15.72 -32.26
C ILE A 19 -0.97 -14.56 -31.81
N THR A 20 -0.26 -13.89 -32.72
CA THR A 20 0.57 -12.73 -32.40
C THR A 20 -0.26 -11.54 -31.92
N ALA A 21 -1.43 -11.28 -32.51
CA ALA A 21 -2.33 -10.21 -32.06
C ALA A 21 -2.88 -10.48 -30.65
N LEU A 22 -3.22 -11.73 -30.32
CA LEU A 22 -3.68 -12.13 -28.99
C LEU A 22 -2.58 -12.01 -27.93
N THR A 23 -1.34 -12.37 -28.26
CA THR A 23 -0.21 -12.27 -27.32
C THR A 23 0.23 -10.83 -27.10
N LEU A 24 0.16 -9.96 -28.12
CA LEU A 24 0.44 -8.53 -27.98
C LEU A 24 -0.62 -7.84 -27.09
N ASN A 25 -1.90 -8.15 -27.30
CA ASN A 25 -2.98 -7.56 -26.49
C ASN A 25 -2.96 -8.05 -25.02
N HIS A 26 -2.38 -9.23 -24.73
CA HIS A 26 -2.14 -9.67 -23.35
C HIS A 26 -0.89 -9.04 -22.75
N ARG A 27 0.14 -8.74 -23.56
CA ARG A 27 1.34 -8.03 -23.08
C ARG A 27 1.07 -6.56 -22.77
N ASP A 28 0.26 -5.89 -23.58
CA ASP A 28 -0.07 -4.47 -23.33
C ASP A 28 -0.84 -4.26 -22.02
N LYS A 29 -1.63 -5.26 -21.57
CA LYS A 29 -2.27 -5.22 -20.24
C LYS A 29 -1.31 -5.48 -19.08
N SER A 30 -0.16 -6.12 -19.34
CA SER A 30 0.82 -6.44 -18.29
C SER A 30 1.93 -5.37 -18.16
N VAL A 31 2.11 -4.52 -19.18
CA VAL A 31 3.19 -3.52 -19.23
C VAL A 31 2.67 -2.09 -19.08
N GLN A 32 1.36 -1.88 -19.17
CA GLN A 32 0.71 -0.62 -18.81
C GLN A 32 0.32 -0.57 -17.32
N SER A 33 1.23 -1.00 -16.44
CA SER A 33 1.36 -0.33 -15.16
C SER A 33 2.02 1.00 -15.45
N ALA A 34 1.29 1.93 -16.08
CA ALA A 34 1.61 3.33 -15.95
C ALA A 34 1.83 3.53 -14.44
N GLU A 35 3.00 4.03 -14.07
CA GLU A 35 3.27 4.51 -12.72
C GLU A 35 2.23 5.59 -12.41
N THR A 36 1.03 5.14 -12.05
CA THR A 36 -0.03 6.02 -11.62
C THR A 36 0.32 6.32 -10.18
N HIS A 37 1.15 7.35 -9.96
CA HIS A 37 1.42 7.93 -8.66
C HIS A 37 0.09 8.41 -8.08
N THR A 38 -0.65 7.50 -7.48
CA THR A 38 -1.94 7.79 -6.85
C THR A 38 -1.71 7.90 -5.36
N LYS A 39 -2.20 8.95 -4.75
CA LYS A 39 -2.10 9.11 -3.28
C LYS A 39 -2.75 7.93 -2.59
N LEU A 40 -2.01 7.32 -1.66
CA LEU A 40 -2.50 6.19 -0.86
C LEU A 40 -3.68 6.60 0.03
N PHE A 41 -3.63 7.81 0.57
CA PHE A 41 -4.67 8.40 1.43
C PHE A 41 -5.12 9.76 0.88
N PRO A 42 -5.94 9.81 -0.19
CA PRO A 42 -6.26 11.06 -0.89
C PRO A 42 -6.94 12.12 -0.01
N ASN A 43 -7.69 11.69 1.02
CA ASN A 43 -8.43 12.59 1.91
C ASN A 43 -7.63 12.97 3.18
N LEU A 44 -6.49 12.34 3.45
CA LEU A 44 -5.77 12.52 4.70
C LEU A 44 -5.21 13.95 4.83
N ALA A 45 -4.70 14.52 3.75
CA ALA A 45 -4.15 15.89 3.75
C ALA A 45 -5.18 16.94 4.27
N ALA A 46 -6.44 16.82 3.84
CA ALA A 46 -7.52 17.70 4.31
C ALA A 46 -7.91 17.45 5.77
N SER A 47 -7.72 16.21 6.26
CA SER A 47 -8.12 15.76 7.60
C SER A 47 -6.98 15.77 8.62
N LEU A 48 -5.77 16.22 8.26
CA LEU A 48 -4.62 16.25 9.18
C LEU A 48 -4.87 17.06 10.46
N LYS A 49 -5.65 18.13 10.34
CA LYS A 49 -6.03 18.97 11.50
C LYS A 49 -6.92 18.22 12.49
N ASP A 50 -7.69 17.25 12.01
CA ASP A 50 -8.65 16.47 12.80
C ASP A 50 -7.99 15.23 13.42
N ALA A 51 -6.77 14.87 12.98
CA ALA A 51 -6.01 13.76 13.54
C ALA A 51 -5.76 13.98 15.02
N ALA A 52 -6.29 13.10 15.85
CA ALA A 52 -6.24 13.21 17.31
C ALA A 52 -5.54 11.99 17.96
N LYS A 53 -5.42 10.88 17.26
CA LYS A 53 -4.81 9.66 17.78
C LYS A 53 -3.98 8.98 16.71
N VAL A 54 -2.78 8.51 17.08
CA VAL A 54 -1.93 7.64 16.26
C VAL A 54 -1.63 6.39 17.07
N VAL A 55 -2.13 5.26 16.61
CA VAL A 55 -1.91 3.95 17.24
C VAL A 55 -0.86 3.20 16.41
N VAL A 56 0.17 2.71 17.06
CA VAL A 56 1.19 1.85 16.46
C VAL A 56 1.18 0.50 17.17
N ASN A 57 0.69 -0.51 16.46
CA ASN A 57 0.65 -1.87 16.96
C ASN A 57 1.80 -2.67 16.32
N LYS A 58 2.56 -3.37 17.17
CA LYS A 58 3.63 -4.31 16.81
C LYS A 58 3.48 -5.57 17.64
N LYS A 59 4.08 -6.67 17.23
CA LYS A 59 4.14 -7.88 18.04
C LYS A 59 4.67 -7.63 19.46
N ALA A 60 5.60 -6.71 19.62
CA ALA A 60 6.19 -6.35 20.93
C ALA A 60 5.24 -5.53 21.84
N GLY A 61 4.10 -5.09 21.33
CA GLY A 61 3.11 -4.27 22.03
C GLY A 61 2.58 -3.13 21.20
N GLU A 62 1.56 -2.48 21.75
CA GLU A 62 0.91 -1.32 21.17
C GLU A 62 1.32 -0.06 21.94
N PHE A 63 1.46 1.05 21.22
CA PHE A 63 1.54 2.36 21.84
C PHE A 63 0.68 3.37 21.10
N THR A 64 0.11 4.29 21.87
CA THR A 64 -0.86 5.27 21.40
C THR A 64 -0.38 6.67 21.69
N LEU A 65 -0.27 7.47 20.65
CA LEU A 65 -0.06 8.91 20.77
C LEU A 65 -1.41 9.61 20.68
N GLU A 66 -1.75 10.41 21.66
CA GLU A 66 -2.98 11.19 21.70
C GLU A 66 -2.68 12.68 21.70
N ARG A 67 -3.48 13.44 20.96
CA ARG A 67 -3.40 14.89 20.96
C ARG A 67 -3.92 15.44 22.28
N LYS A 68 -3.11 16.25 22.95
CA LYS A 68 -3.48 16.96 24.19
C LYS A 68 -3.26 18.46 24.03
N GLY A 69 -4.34 19.20 23.78
CA GLY A 69 -4.26 20.60 23.44
C GLY A 69 -3.45 20.85 22.17
N SER A 70 -2.35 21.58 22.27
CA SER A 70 -1.43 21.88 21.17
C SER A 70 -0.31 20.83 20.98
N GLY A 71 -0.18 19.89 21.93
CA GLY A 71 0.88 18.88 21.93
C GLY A 71 0.37 17.46 21.73
N TRP A 72 1.27 16.50 21.93
CA TRP A 72 1.00 15.07 21.88
C TRP A 72 1.49 14.41 23.17
N GLY A 73 0.83 13.34 23.59
CA GLY A 73 1.22 12.56 24.75
C GLY A 73 1.09 11.06 24.50
N LEU A 74 1.90 10.28 25.19
CA LEU A 74 1.87 8.82 25.15
C LEU A 74 0.82 8.33 26.16
N ALA A 75 -0.24 7.68 25.65
CA ALA A 75 -1.38 7.26 26.48
C ALA A 75 -0.98 6.26 27.57
N GLU A 76 -0.13 5.28 27.24
CA GLU A 76 0.34 4.22 28.14
C GLU A 76 1.23 4.75 29.28
N LYS A 77 1.68 5.99 29.18
CA LYS A 77 2.49 6.69 30.20
C LYS A 77 1.74 7.89 30.81
N ASN A 78 0.44 7.72 31.06
CA ASN A 78 -0.43 8.77 31.64
C ASN A 78 -0.40 10.09 30.86
N GLY A 79 -0.20 10.02 29.54
CA GLY A 79 -0.13 11.16 28.66
C GLY A 79 1.20 11.92 28.75
N TYR A 80 2.29 11.22 29.07
CA TYR A 80 3.64 11.79 29.02
C TYR A 80 3.85 12.55 27.72
N ALA A 81 4.21 13.83 27.84
CA ALA A 81 4.39 14.71 26.70
C ALA A 81 5.50 14.20 25.76
N VAL A 82 5.17 14.13 24.47
CA VAL A 82 6.13 13.80 23.42
C VAL A 82 6.32 14.99 22.50
N GLU A 83 7.47 15.05 21.85
CA GLU A 83 7.75 16.08 20.87
C GLU A 83 6.73 16.02 19.73
N ALA A 84 6.12 17.15 19.40
CA ALA A 84 5.08 17.22 18.38
C ALA A 84 5.64 17.11 16.95
N GLU A 85 6.90 17.51 16.76
CA GLU A 85 7.50 17.57 15.42
C GLU A 85 7.64 16.20 14.74
N PRO A 86 8.13 15.13 15.39
CA PRO A 86 8.14 13.79 14.80
C PRO A 86 6.74 13.28 14.42
N VAL A 87 5.72 13.55 15.26
CA VAL A 87 4.34 13.16 14.98
C VAL A 87 3.79 13.91 13.78
N ARG A 88 4.06 15.21 13.69
CA ARG A 88 3.68 16.03 12.55
C ARG A 88 4.33 15.54 11.25
N LYS A 89 5.63 15.23 11.29
CA LYS A 89 6.35 14.67 10.14
C LYS A 89 5.77 13.33 9.68
N LEU A 90 5.43 12.44 10.61
CA LEU A 90 4.76 11.17 10.30
C LEU A 90 3.41 11.41 9.61
N LEU A 91 2.56 12.26 10.16
CA LEU A 91 1.24 12.56 9.60
C LEU A 91 1.34 13.19 8.20
N LEU A 92 2.30 14.10 8.00
CA LEU A 92 2.56 14.70 6.70
C LEU A 92 3.06 13.66 5.69
N ALA A 93 4.04 12.84 6.07
CA ALA A 93 4.56 11.78 5.22
C ALA A 93 3.46 10.80 4.78
N LEU A 94 2.56 10.40 5.70
CA LEU A 94 1.41 9.55 5.36
C LEU A 94 0.47 10.23 4.35
N SER A 95 0.24 11.54 4.48
CA SER A 95 -0.64 12.29 3.58
C SER A 95 -0.05 12.51 2.18
N GLU A 96 1.27 12.44 2.07
CA GLU A 96 2.00 12.59 0.81
C GLU A 96 2.33 11.25 0.14
N MET A 97 2.09 10.13 0.85
CA MET A 97 2.42 8.79 0.38
C MET A 97 1.66 8.44 -0.90
N GLU A 98 2.38 7.92 -1.87
CA GLU A 98 1.86 7.50 -3.17
C GLU A 98 2.13 6.03 -3.43
N THR A 99 1.26 5.38 -4.19
CA THR A 99 1.49 4.03 -4.69
C THR A 99 2.48 4.09 -5.83
N VAL A 100 3.52 3.26 -5.78
CA VAL A 100 4.53 3.16 -6.85
C VAL A 100 4.27 1.93 -7.70
N GLU A 101 4.14 0.78 -7.05
CA GLU A 101 4.02 -0.50 -7.74
C GLU A 101 3.25 -1.51 -6.90
N ALA A 102 2.36 -2.28 -7.52
CA ALA A 102 1.71 -3.42 -6.90
C ALA A 102 2.65 -4.63 -6.94
N LYS A 103 3.04 -5.18 -5.78
CA LYS A 103 3.93 -6.33 -5.68
C LYS A 103 3.18 -7.65 -5.70
N THR A 104 2.25 -7.86 -4.78
CA THR A 104 1.50 -9.11 -4.67
C THR A 104 0.21 -8.93 -3.88
N GLN A 105 -0.79 -9.77 -4.16
CA GLN A 105 -2.00 -9.94 -3.36
C GLN A 105 -2.01 -11.30 -2.62
N SER A 106 -0.98 -12.11 -2.79
CA SER A 106 -0.86 -13.41 -2.13
C SER A 106 -0.37 -13.21 -0.70
N LYS A 107 -1.22 -13.54 0.29
CA LYS A 107 -0.91 -13.42 1.72
C LYS A 107 0.31 -14.25 2.14
N GLU A 108 0.56 -15.36 1.45
CA GLU A 108 1.69 -16.25 1.70
C GLU A 108 3.05 -15.56 1.45
N LEU A 109 3.06 -14.52 0.62
CA LEU A 109 4.25 -13.74 0.29
C LEU A 109 4.44 -12.51 1.19
N TYR A 110 3.46 -12.17 2.03
CA TYR A 110 3.52 -10.98 2.88
C TYR A 110 4.67 -11.04 3.88
N SER A 111 4.96 -12.22 4.44
CA SER A 111 6.10 -12.42 5.35
C SER A 111 7.46 -12.19 4.68
N GLN A 112 7.58 -12.51 3.38
CA GLN A 112 8.80 -12.26 2.60
C GLN A 112 9.03 -10.76 2.38
N LEU A 113 7.93 -9.99 2.26
CA LEU A 113 7.95 -8.54 2.13
C LEU A 113 7.97 -7.83 3.49
N GLY A 114 7.82 -8.57 4.60
CA GLY A 114 7.76 -8.03 5.95
C GLY A 114 6.50 -7.21 6.22
N VAL A 115 5.40 -7.48 5.49
CA VAL A 115 4.10 -6.79 5.62
C VAL A 115 2.99 -7.76 6.06
N GLU A 116 3.37 -8.84 6.74
CA GLU A 116 2.44 -9.76 7.38
C GLU A 116 1.61 -9.09 8.47
N ASP A 117 0.47 -9.70 8.83
CA ASP A 117 -0.35 -9.24 9.95
C ASP A 117 0.46 -9.24 11.26
N VAL A 118 0.32 -8.17 12.03
CA VAL A 118 1.10 -7.92 13.26
C VAL A 118 0.85 -8.95 14.37
N ASP A 119 -0.27 -9.66 14.31
CA ASP A 119 -0.64 -10.72 15.26
C ASP A 119 0.07 -12.06 14.98
N GLY A 120 0.78 -12.17 13.88
CA GLY A 120 1.50 -13.38 13.50
C GLY A 120 2.70 -13.67 14.42
N ASP A 121 3.00 -14.96 14.66
CA ASP A 121 4.07 -15.38 15.59
C ASP A 121 5.46 -14.86 15.24
N ALA A 122 5.74 -14.65 13.97
CA ALA A 122 7.01 -14.13 13.47
C ALA A 122 6.91 -12.70 12.94
N ALA A 123 5.81 -11.97 13.23
CA ALA A 123 5.57 -10.66 12.67
C ALA A 123 6.67 -9.65 13.00
N LYS A 124 7.17 -9.00 11.95
CA LYS A 124 8.18 -7.92 12.01
C LYS A 124 7.60 -6.59 11.54
N SER A 125 6.37 -6.62 11.04
CA SER A 125 5.61 -5.48 10.58
C SER A 125 5.14 -4.60 11.75
N ALA A 126 4.68 -3.40 11.41
CA ALA A 126 3.99 -2.50 12.33
C ALA A 126 2.70 -2.01 11.68
N LEU A 127 1.58 -2.10 12.37
CA LEU A 127 0.32 -1.49 11.95
C LEU A 127 0.24 -0.08 12.52
N VAL A 128 0.13 0.90 11.64
CA VAL A 128 -0.06 2.31 12.00
C VAL A 128 -1.49 2.70 11.65
N THR A 129 -2.23 3.20 12.61
CA THR A 129 -3.61 3.69 12.44
C THR A 129 -3.69 5.13 12.92
N VAL A 130 -4.22 6.01 12.08
CA VAL A 130 -4.50 7.42 12.41
C VAL A 130 -6.00 7.59 12.56
N GLN A 131 -6.44 8.20 13.66
CA GLN A 131 -7.85 8.43 13.98
C GLN A 131 -8.10 9.89 14.31
N ASP A 132 -9.32 10.35 14.09
CA ASP A 132 -9.80 11.62 14.57
C ASP A 132 -10.25 11.57 16.05
N GLY A 133 -10.72 12.71 16.59
CA GLY A 133 -11.20 12.79 17.96
C GLY A 133 -12.46 11.98 18.27
N ALA A 134 -13.21 11.56 17.26
CA ALA A 134 -14.38 10.70 17.37
C ALA A 134 -14.02 9.19 17.24
N GLY A 135 -12.75 8.88 17.00
CA GLY A 135 -12.27 7.49 16.78
C GLY A 135 -12.45 6.99 15.36
N LYS A 136 -12.84 7.86 14.41
CA LYS A 136 -12.94 7.48 13.00
C LYS A 136 -11.55 7.32 12.41
N GLU A 137 -11.33 6.23 11.71
CA GLU A 137 -10.08 5.95 11.01
C GLU A 137 -9.89 6.91 9.82
N LEU A 138 -8.78 7.61 9.80
CA LEU A 138 -8.35 8.51 8.73
C LEU A 138 -7.33 7.85 7.80
N ALA A 139 -6.48 7.00 8.35
CA ALA A 139 -5.51 6.20 7.61
C ALA A 139 -5.16 4.93 8.40
N ARG A 140 -4.90 3.84 7.67
CA ARG A 140 -4.43 2.57 8.22
C ARG A 140 -3.43 1.95 7.26
N LEU A 141 -2.25 1.58 7.77
CA LEU A 141 -1.14 1.08 6.96
C LEU A 141 -0.31 0.06 7.74
N ILE A 142 0.04 -1.04 7.10
CA ILE A 142 1.08 -1.94 7.59
C ILE A 142 2.42 -1.46 7.04
N VAL A 143 3.34 -1.14 7.93
CA VAL A 143 4.73 -0.77 7.60
C VAL A 143 5.60 -2.00 7.76
N GLY A 144 6.25 -2.39 6.68
CA GLY A 144 7.17 -3.51 6.66
C GLY A 144 8.55 -3.17 7.23
N LYS A 145 9.43 -4.15 7.23
CA LYS A 145 10.81 -3.99 7.67
C LYS A 145 11.59 -3.15 6.65
N ASN A 146 12.35 -2.17 7.11
CA ASN A 146 13.37 -1.52 6.29
C ASN A 146 14.57 -2.47 6.11
N TYR A 147 14.98 -2.62 4.87
CA TYR A 147 16.19 -3.36 4.48
C TYR A 147 17.35 -2.40 4.25
#